data_e408c864af18988119b697a5a9b0b4dc
#
_entry.id   e408c864af18988119b697a5a9b0b4dc
#
_cell.length_a   1.000
_cell.length_b   1.000
_cell.length_c   1.000
_cell.angle_alpha   90.00
_cell.angle_beta   90.00
_cell.angle_gamma   90.00
#
_symmetry.space_group_name_H-M   'P 1'
#
loop_
_entity.id
_entity.type
_entity.pdbx_description
1 polymer ?
#
loop_
_entity_poly.entity_id
_entity_poly.type
_entity_poly.pdbx_seq_one_letter_code
_entity_poly.pdbx_strand_id
1 'polypeptide(L)'
;MVSKAIATLLLSAMIAASNVPAVGEEPAMEYVGEYRVTAFNYYEGNGENYHTASGATPTPYYTVATNDEFPFGTVLYIDGIGEVEVQDRGNFPDGVIDLHIGYDSMESFEDTTRSVYVVRY
;
A
#
# COMPACT_ATOMS: atom_id res chain seq x y z
N MET A 1 -18.50 -13.41 -4.47
CA MET A 1 -18.48 -13.38 -3.71
C MET A 1 -18.17 -12.88 -2.42
N VAL A 2 -18.92 -13.05 -1.64
CA VAL A 2 -18.86 -12.46 -0.44
C VAL A 2 -17.73 -12.82 0.39
N SER A 3 -17.22 -13.99 0.25
CA SER A 3 -16.16 -14.43 1.13
C SER A 3 -14.93 -13.57 1.06
N LYS A 4 -14.69 -12.91 -0.03
CA LYS A 4 -13.52 -12.05 -0.09
C LYS A 4 -13.63 -10.87 0.81
N ALA A 5 -14.82 -10.40 1.01
CA ALA A 5 -14.98 -9.20 1.79
C ALA A 5 -14.76 -9.42 3.27
N ILE A 6 -14.80 -10.66 3.71
CA ILE A 6 -14.61 -10.90 5.12
C ILE A 6 -13.30 -11.56 5.45
N ALA A 7 -12.41 -11.67 4.51
CA ALA A 7 -11.12 -12.27 4.80
C ALA A 7 -10.32 -11.30 5.64
N THR A 8 -9.98 -11.72 6.82
CA THR A 8 -9.21 -10.89 7.74
C THR A 8 -8.03 -11.71 8.22
N LEU A 9 -6.87 -11.16 8.09
CA LEU A 9 -5.66 -11.79 8.56
C LEU A 9 -5.21 -11.08 9.81
N LEU A 10 -4.95 -11.85 10.84
CA LEU A 10 -4.47 -11.30 12.09
C LEU A 10 -3.00 -11.62 12.19
N LEU A 11 -2.20 -10.62 12.29
CA LEU A 11 -0.78 -10.82 12.44
C LEU A 11 -0.42 -11.24 13.84
N SER A 12 -1.36 -11.13 14.74
CA SER A 12 -1.11 -11.41 16.12
C SER A 12 -0.76 -12.85 16.40
N ALA A 13 -1.09 -13.75 15.52
CA ALA A 13 -0.81 -15.15 15.77
C ALA A 13 0.67 -15.39 16.03
N MET A 14 1.51 -14.66 15.35
CA MET A 14 2.93 -14.85 15.54
C MET A 14 3.38 -14.21 16.84
N ILE A 15 2.78 -13.10 17.17
CA ILE A 15 3.17 -12.39 18.36
C ILE A 15 2.72 -13.11 19.61
N ALA A 16 1.56 -13.70 19.56
CA ALA A 16 1.04 -14.39 20.72
C ALA A 16 1.97 -15.47 21.16
N ALA A 17 2.67 -16.07 20.25
CA ALA A 17 3.55 -17.17 20.60
C ALA A 17 4.80 -16.70 21.31
N SER A 18 5.06 -15.45 21.32
CA SER A 18 6.29 -14.93 21.89
C SER A 18 6.13 -14.42 23.31
N ASN A 19 4.97 -14.58 23.88
CA ASN A 19 4.72 -14.13 25.23
C ASN A 19 4.75 -12.63 25.42
N VAL A 20 4.64 -11.90 24.37
CA VAL A 20 4.56 -10.47 24.48
C VAL A 20 3.16 -10.13 24.94
N PRO A 21 3.00 -9.28 25.91
CA PRO A 21 1.67 -8.91 26.37
C PRO A 21 0.90 -8.33 25.20
N ALA A 22 -0.28 -8.76 25.08
CA ALA A 22 -1.09 -8.28 24.02
C ALA A 22 -1.67 -6.98 24.38
N VAL A 23 -0.88 -5.99 24.54
CA VAL A 23 -1.41 -4.86 24.93
C VAL A 23 -1.73 -4.07 23.81
N GLY A 24 -1.53 -3.74 23.03
CA GLY A 24 -1.93 -2.85 22.06
C GLY A 24 -2.74 -3.50 21.05
N GLU A 25 -3.13 -2.81 20.17
CA GLU A 25 -3.86 -3.32 19.12
C GLU A 25 -2.95 -3.98 18.18
N GLU A 26 -3.22 -5.18 17.87
CA GLU A 26 -2.49 -5.92 16.88
C GLU A 26 -3.08 -5.62 15.53
N PRO A 27 -2.29 -5.41 14.51
CA PRO A 27 -2.84 -5.10 13.23
C PRO A 27 -3.67 -6.23 12.67
N ALA A 28 -4.75 -5.87 12.04
CA ALA A 28 -5.58 -6.80 11.31
C ALA A 28 -5.63 -6.35 9.87
N MET A 29 -5.67 -7.29 8.96
CA MET A 29 -5.72 -6.97 7.54
C MET A 29 -7.04 -7.41 6.96
N GLU A 30 -7.72 -6.48 6.31
CA GLU A 30 -9.01 -6.76 5.73
C GLU A 30 -8.88 -6.72 4.21
N TYR A 31 -9.22 -7.79 3.55
CA TYR A 31 -9.09 -7.88 2.11
C TYR A 31 -10.05 -6.90 1.43
N VAL A 32 -9.53 -6.12 0.50
CA VAL A 32 -10.36 -5.15 -0.21
C VAL A 32 -10.45 -5.43 -1.71
N GLY A 33 -9.59 -6.24 -2.25
CA GLY A 33 -9.73 -6.59 -3.66
C GLY A 33 -8.42 -6.84 -4.34
N GLU A 34 -8.52 -7.10 -5.65
CA GLU A 34 -7.35 -7.27 -6.51
C GLU A 34 -7.15 -5.95 -7.21
N TYR A 35 -5.94 -5.42 -7.14
CA TYR A 35 -5.63 -4.12 -7.71
C TYR A 35 -4.49 -4.26 -8.70
N ARG A 36 -4.55 -3.49 -9.76
CA ARG A 36 -3.43 -3.41 -10.67
C ARG A 36 -2.41 -2.49 -10.04
N VAL A 37 -1.20 -2.98 -9.83
CA VAL A 37 -0.15 -2.20 -9.22
C VAL A 37 0.83 -1.80 -10.29
N THR A 38 0.99 -0.50 -10.48
CA THR A 38 1.91 0.08 -11.43
C THR A 38 3.00 0.79 -10.64
N ALA A 39 3.93 1.40 -11.29
CA ALA A 39 5.03 2.06 -10.58
C ALA A 39 5.41 3.36 -11.26
N PHE A 40 5.95 4.28 -10.48
CA PHE A 40 6.54 5.49 -11.03
C PHE A 40 7.82 5.80 -10.26
N ASN A 41 8.72 6.54 -10.88
CA ASN A 41 10.00 6.82 -10.23
C ASN A 41 10.22 8.33 -10.15
N TYR A 42 11.34 8.71 -9.56
CA TYR A 42 11.62 10.13 -9.34
C TYR A 42 11.76 10.92 -10.63
N TYR A 43 12.15 10.27 -11.72
CA TYR A 43 12.27 11.00 -12.97
C TYR A 43 10.92 11.53 -13.43
N GLU A 44 9.86 10.80 -13.13
CA GLU A 44 8.53 11.24 -13.50
C GLU A 44 7.98 12.22 -12.48
N GLY A 45 8.50 12.20 -11.27
CA GLY A 45 7.98 12.97 -10.17
C GLY A 45 8.81 14.18 -9.79
N ASN A 46 9.55 14.73 -10.68
CA ASN A 46 10.33 15.96 -10.40
C ASN A 46 11.56 15.73 -9.52
N GLY A 47 12.03 14.51 -9.43
CA GLY A 47 13.28 14.23 -8.75
C GLY A 47 13.17 14.43 -7.25
N GLU A 48 14.27 14.87 -6.67
CA GLU A 48 14.36 14.93 -5.21
C GLU A 48 13.46 15.98 -4.59
N ASN A 49 12.97 16.90 -5.37
CA ASN A 49 12.11 17.94 -4.84
C ASN A 49 10.63 17.58 -4.96
N TYR A 50 10.33 16.36 -5.35
CA TYR A 50 8.97 15.94 -5.52
C TYR A 50 8.29 15.75 -4.16
N HIS A 51 7.13 16.32 -4.04
CA HIS A 51 6.30 16.12 -2.86
C HIS A 51 4.97 15.56 -3.31
N THR A 52 4.44 14.64 -2.53
CA THR A 52 3.16 14.03 -2.87
C THR A 52 2.01 15.00 -2.62
N ALA A 53 0.84 14.62 -3.08
CA ALA A 53 -0.33 15.47 -2.90
C ALA A 53 -0.67 15.68 -1.44
N SER A 54 -0.31 14.75 -0.57
CA SER A 54 -0.55 14.93 0.86
C SER A 54 0.50 15.83 1.50
N GLY A 55 1.53 16.19 0.78
CA GLY A 55 2.64 16.98 1.33
C GLY A 55 3.78 16.13 1.85
N ALA A 56 3.63 14.81 1.85
CA ALA A 56 4.68 13.95 2.37
C ALA A 56 5.82 13.83 1.37
N THR A 57 7.02 13.63 1.89
CA THR A 57 8.15 13.29 1.04
C THR A 57 8.01 11.81 0.67
N PRO A 58 8.05 11.47 -0.59
CA PRO A 58 7.82 10.08 -0.97
C PRO A 58 8.94 9.16 -0.52
N THR A 59 8.57 7.98 -0.11
CA THR A 59 9.50 6.95 0.33
C THR A 59 9.41 5.78 -0.64
N PRO A 60 10.52 5.34 -1.23
CA PRO A 60 10.46 4.24 -2.19
C PRO A 60 9.86 2.99 -1.59
N TYR A 61 9.03 2.32 -2.36
CA TYR A 61 8.39 1.06 -1.97
C TYR A 61 7.51 1.18 -0.73
N TYR A 62 7.10 2.39 -0.40
CA TYR A 62 6.19 2.65 0.70
C TYR A 62 5.11 3.63 0.30
N THR A 63 5.44 4.66 -0.46
CA THR A 63 4.47 5.67 -0.87
C THR A 63 3.71 5.19 -2.08
N VAL A 64 2.38 5.24 -2.01
CA VAL A 64 1.56 4.93 -3.17
C VAL A 64 0.62 6.07 -3.48
N ALA A 65 0.23 6.14 -4.74
CA ALA A 65 -0.82 7.03 -5.21
C ALA A 65 -2.03 6.20 -5.58
N THR A 66 -3.19 6.67 -5.21
CA THR A 66 -4.46 6.07 -5.63
C THR A 66 -5.39 7.20 -6.06
N ASN A 67 -6.55 6.85 -6.55
CA ASN A 67 -7.59 7.86 -6.71
C ASN A 67 -8.19 8.08 -5.33
N ASP A 68 -9.33 8.74 -5.22
CA ASP A 68 -9.86 9.10 -3.91
C ASP A 68 -10.64 7.98 -3.22
N GLU A 69 -10.55 6.74 -3.71
CA GLU A 69 -11.22 5.65 -3.00
C GLU A 69 -10.57 5.38 -1.65
N PHE A 70 -9.31 5.77 -1.46
CA PHE A 70 -8.66 5.64 -0.16
C PHE A 70 -8.21 7.03 0.31
N PRO A 71 -8.53 7.41 1.54
CA PRO A 71 -8.03 8.68 2.07
C PRO A 71 -6.52 8.63 2.31
N PHE A 72 -5.89 9.77 2.33
CA PHE A 72 -4.48 9.86 2.69
C PHE A 72 -4.28 9.26 4.09
N GLY A 73 -3.20 8.55 4.26
CA GLY A 73 -2.89 7.91 5.52
C GLY A 73 -3.38 6.48 5.62
N THR A 74 -4.18 6.04 4.65
CA THR A 74 -4.63 4.65 4.65
C THR A 74 -3.42 3.76 4.45
N VAL A 75 -3.26 2.77 5.31
CA VAL A 75 -2.17 1.82 5.21
C VAL A 75 -2.71 0.59 4.52
N LEU A 76 -2.05 0.18 3.46
CA LEU A 76 -2.45 -0.99 2.69
C LEU A 76 -1.34 -2.02 2.76
N TYR A 77 -1.70 -3.27 2.65
CA TYR A 77 -0.73 -4.35 2.46
C TYR A 77 -0.95 -4.89 1.06
N ILE A 78 0.10 -4.91 0.26
CA ILE A 78 0.02 -5.40 -1.11
C ILE A 78 0.82 -6.68 -1.18
N ASP A 79 0.18 -7.74 -1.61
CA ASP A 79 0.83 -9.05 -1.70
C ASP A 79 2.05 -8.96 -2.60
N GLY A 80 3.17 -9.45 -2.10
CA GLY A 80 4.44 -9.40 -2.83
C GLY A 80 5.20 -8.10 -2.68
N ILE A 81 4.64 -7.09 -2.05
CA ILE A 81 5.30 -5.81 -1.85
C ILE A 81 5.39 -5.46 -0.37
N GLY A 82 4.30 -5.61 0.37
CA GLY A 82 4.31 -5.31 1.77
C GLY A 82 3.46 -4.09 2.10
N GLU A 83 3.74 -3.49 3.23
CA GLU A 83 2.95 -2.38 3.73
C GLU A 83 3.31 -1.08 3.05
N VAL A 84 2.32 -0.35 2.64
CA VAL A 84 2.47 0.94 1.96
C VAL A 84 1.46 1.92 2.51
N GLU A 85 1.64 3.18 2.22
CA GLU A 85 0.71 4.20 2.70
C GLU A 85 0.26 5.08 1.55
N VAL A 86 -1.03 5.37 1.52
CA VAL A 86 -1.60 6.26 0.50
C VAL A 86 -1.21 7.68 0.84
N GLN A 87 -0.33 8.26 0.05
CA GLN A 87 0.19 9.61 0.30
C GLN A 87 0.02 10.52 -0.91
N ASP A 88 -0.35 9.96 -2.05
CA ASP A 88 -0.42 10.73 -3.26
C ASP A 88 -1.74 10.45 -3.99
N ARG A 89 -2.01 11.26 -5.00
CA ARG A 89 -3.24 11.13 -5.79
C ARG A 89 -2.90 11.06 -7.25
N GLY A 90 -3.63 10.24 -7.96
CA GLY A 90 -3.54 10.17 -9.39
C GLY A 90 -4.91 10.10 -9.99
N ASN A 91 -4.99 10.43 -11.26
CA ASN A 91 -6.27 10.37 -11.95
C ASN A 91 -6.43 8.97 -12.53
N PHE A 92 -6.62 8.01 -11.64
CA PHE A 92 -6.73 6.62 -12.00
C PHE A 92 -8.17 6.16 -11.86
N PRO A 93 -8.56 5.13 -12.61
CA PRO A 93 -9.84 4.47 -12.30
C PRO A 93 -9.69 3.70 -10.98
N ASP A 94 -10.82 3.27 -10.42
CA ASP A 94 -10.77 2.40 -9.26
C ASP A 94 -9.99 1.15 -9.60
N GLY A 95 -9.32 0.59 -8.63
CA GLY A 95 -8.59 -0.64 -8.82
C GLY A 95 -7.15 -0.49 -9.24
N VAL A 96 -6.61 0.72 -9.18
CA VAL A 96 -5.23 0.97 -9.55
C VAL A 96 -4.48 1.58 -8.38
N ILE A 97 -3.28 1.08 -8.13
CA ILE A 97 -2.37 1.63 -7.13
C ILE A 97 -1.04 1.85 -7.82
N ASP A 98 -0.49 3.05 -7.69
CA ASP A 98 0.77 3.40 -8.33
C ASP A 98 1.85 3.53 -7.26
N LEU A 99 2.86 2.67 -7.32
CA LEU A 99 3.88 2.56 -6.28
C LEU A 99 5.11 3.39 -6.65
N HIS A 100 5.59 4.17 -5.69
CA HIS A 100 6.81 4.94 -5.88
C HIS A 100 8.02 4.02 -5.72
N ILE A 101 8.85 3.94 -6.73
CA ILE A 101 9.99 3.05 -6.70
C ILE A 101 11.34 3.77 -6.66
N GLY A 102 11.33 5.03 -6.27
CA GLY A 102 12.56 5.79 -6.10
C GLY A 102 13.22 6.05 -7.44
N TYR A 103 14.49 5.71 -7.51
CA TYR A 103 15.24 5.88 -8.75
C TYR A 103 15.36 4.59 -9.55
N ASP A 104 14.67 3.54 -9.13
CA ASP A 104 14.76 2.28 -9.85
C ASP A 104 14.14 2.42 -11.23
N SER A 105 14.61 1.59 -12.14
CA SER A 105 14.10 1.60 -13.50
C SER A 105 12.67 1.08 -13.52
N MET A 106 11.83 1.74 -14.30
CA MET A 106 10.47 1.28 -14.48
C MET A 106 10.43 -0.12 -15.05
N GLU A 107 11.44 -0.47 -15.83
CA GLU A 107 11.48 -1.80 -16.42
C GLU A 107 11.74 -2.89 -15.41
N SER A 108 12.24 -2.52 -14.24
CA SER A 108 12.51 -3.52 -13.22
C SER A 108 11.26 -3.86 -12.41
N PHE A 109 10.17 -3.15 -12.63
CA PHE A 109 8.96 -3.38 -11.87
C PHE A 109 7.95 -4.13 -12.71
N GLU A 110 7.38 -5.17 -12.14
CA GLU A 110 6.39 -5.95 -12.87
C GLU A 110 4.99 -5.42 -12.56
N ASP A 111 4.38 -4.80 -13.54
CA ASP A 111 2.99 -4.36 -13.43
C ASP A 111 2.12 -5.59 -13.43
N THR A 112 1.40 -5.81 -12.38
CA THR A 112 0.54 -6.97 -12.32
C THR A 112 -0.57 -6.74 -11.31
N THR A 113 -1.53 -7.63 -11.29
CA THR A 113 -2.63 -7.57 -10.35
C THR A 113 -2.20 -8.27 -9.07
N ARG A 114 -2.49 -7.66 -7.95
CA ARG A 114 -2.10 -8.18 -6.65
C ARG A 114 -3.24 -8.04 -5.65
N SER A 115 -3.28 -8.94 -4.70
CA SER A 115 -4.26 -8.86 -3.63
C SER A 115 -3.88 -7.74 -2.67
N VAL A 116 -4.86 -6.97 -2.26
CA VAL A 116 -4.64 -5.79 -1.44
C VAL A 116 -5.54 -5.86 -0.21
N TYR A 117 -4.98 -5.45 0.90
CA TYR A 117 -5.66 -5.45 2.19
C TYR A 117 -5.49 -4.09 2.84
N VAL A 118 -6.49 -3.68 3.60
CA VAL A 118 -6.35 -2.49 4.46
C VAL A 118 -5.82 -2.97 5.80
N VAL A 119 -4.82 -2.29 6.31
CA VAL A 119 -4.23 -2.63 7.60
C VAL A 119 -4.85 -1.72 8.65
N ARG A 120 -5.37 -2.34 9.70
CA ARG A 120 -5.98 -1.59 10.79
C ARG A 120 -5.24 -1.92 12.07
N TYR A 121 -4.84 -0.88 12.75
CA TYR A 121 -4.10 -1.01 14.01
C TYR A 121 -5.00 -0.76 15.19
#